data_b1717a6065ca476a532a5fd57869d51f
#
_entry.id   b1717a6065ca476a532a5fd57869d51f
#
_cell.length_a   1.000
_cell.length_b   1.000
_cell.length_c   1.000
_cell.angle_alpha   90.00
_cell.angle_beta   90.00
_cell.angle_gamma   90.00
#
_symmetry.space_group_name_H-M   'P 1'
#
loop_
_entity.id
_entity.type
_entity.pdbx_description
1 polymer ?
#
loop_
_entity_poly.entity_id
_entity_poly.type
_entity_poly.pdbx_seq_one_letter_code
_entity_poly.pdbx_strand_id
1 'polypeptide(L)'
;QRQMCIRDRVSAAISAAGVIVLLTAPPTILTGVIVALLFALGYGLDSADGQVARVTGASSPAGEWLDHVVDSMRVPTVHLATLVGFIRFPEYFSASHTTDGFPGGWILWALPMAFTVLTAGHFMSQVLAEQLRKNRKTAAPSTGGNLRSFINLHMDAGTLCWIYIFWGFGVIFVFVYALLFLANAATVLLSMRRKYVTLATPASSPSQEA
;
A
#
# COMPACT_ATOMS: atom_id res chain seq x y z
N GLN A 1 6.87 -18.82 -18.12
CA GLN A 1 6.11 -17.60 -18.43
C GLN A 1 4.58 -17.77 -18.31
N ARG A 2 3.99 -18.85 -18.86
CA ARG A 2 2.53 -19.08 -18.74
C ARG A 2 2.07 -19.27 -17.28
N GLN A 3 2.83 -19.96 -16.44
CA GLN A 3 2.48 -20.20 -15.04
C GLN A 3 2.57 -18.92 -14.21
N MET A 4 3.53 -18.04 -14.45
CA MET A 4 3.62 -16.73 -13.79
C MET A 4 2.40 -15.87 -14.12
N CYS A 5 2.03 -15.73 -15.41
CA CYS A 5 0.83 -14.95 -15.79
C CYS A 5 -0.48 -15.49 -15.20
N ILE A 6 -0.58 -16.79 -14.92
CA ILE A 6 -1.78 -17.37 -14.28
C ILE A 6 -1.81 -17.00 -12.80
N ARG A 7 -0.69 -17.06 -12.10
CA ARG A 7 -0.59 -16.78 -10.66
C ARG A 7 -0.82 -15.29 -10.38
N ASP A 8 -0.25 -14.39 -11.17
CA ASP A 8 -0.51 -12.94 -11.09
C ASP A 8 -2.00 -12.64 -11.24
N ARG A 9 -2.67 -13.28 -12.20
CA ARG A 9 -4.13 -13.14 -12.37
C ARG A 9 -4.92 -13.69 -11.19
N VAL A 10 -4.49 -14.80 -10.60
CA VAL A 10 -5.13 -15.40 -9.42
C VAL A 10 -4.97 -14.47 -8.21
N SER A 11 -3.78 -13.94 -7.97
CA SER A 11 -3.49 -12.99 -6.89
C SER A 11 -4.36 -11.72 -7.02
N ALA A 12 -4.43 -11.17 -8.24
CA ALA A 12 -5.27 -10.00 -8.53
C ALA A 12 -6.77 -10.31 -8.35
N ALA A 13 -7.24 -11.49 -8.81
CA ALA A 13 -8.63 -11.91 -8.65
C ALA A 13 -9.01 -12.11 -7.18
N ILE A 14 -8.14 -12.67 -6.36
CA ILE A 14 -8.34 -12.82 -4.91
C ILE A 14 -8.42 -11.46 -4.23
N SER A 15 -7.52 -10.54 -4.57
CA SER A 15 -7.55 -9.17 -4.04
C SER A 15 -8.83 -8.43 -4.48
N ALA A 16 -9.25 -8.60 -5.74
CA ALA A 16 -10.50 -8.03 -6.26
C ALA A 16 -11.73 -8.61 -5.53
N ALA A 17 -11.75 -9.90 -5.22
CA ALA A 17 -12.80 -10.50 -4.40
C ALA A 17 -12.90 -9.85 -3.02
N GLY A 18 -11.77 -9.58 -2.37
CA GLY A 18 -11.73 -8.83 -1.10
C GLY A 18 -12.32 -7.42 -1.23
N VAL A 19 -12.01 -6.71 -2.30
CA VAL A 19 -12.61 -5.40 -2.63
C VAL A 19 -14.12 -5.53 -2.83
N ILE A 20 -14.59 -6.52 -3.58
CA ILE A 20 -16.03 -6.73 -3.81
C ILE A 20 -16.76 -7.01 -2.49
N VAL A 21 -16.21 -7.84 -1.62
CA VAL A 21 -16.79 -8.10 -0.29
C VAL A 21 -16.86 -6.80 0.51
N LEU A 22 -15.80 -6.00 0.51
CA LEU A 22 -15.74 -4.72 1.22
C LEU A 22 -16.80 -3.72 0.73
N LEU A 23 -17.09 -3.72 -0.57
CA LEU A 23 -18.06 -2.84 -1.21
C LEU A 23 -19.51 -3.27 -1.00
N THR A 24 -19.76 -4.57 -0.81
CA THR A 24 -21.12 -5.13 -0.87
C THR A 24 -21.66 -5.65 0.46
N ALA A 25 -20.78 -6.17 1.32
CA ALA A 25 -21.17 -6.80 2.58
C ALA A 25 -21.15 -5.81 3.75
N PRO A 26 -22.08 -5.93 4.72
CA PRO A 26 -22.09 -5.07 5.90
C PRO A 26 -20.84 -5.31 6.76
N PRO A 27 -20.39 -4.29 7.51
CA PRO A 27 -19.22 -4.38 8.39
C PRO A 27 -19.49 -5.26 9.61
N THR A 28 -19.22 -6.54 9.47
CA THR A 28 -19.28 -7.52 10.57
C THR A 28 -17.88 -8.08 10.85
N ILE A 29 -17.70 -8.72 12.00
CA ILE A 29 -16.43 -9.39 12.33
C ILE A 29 -16.09 -10.44 11.27
N LEU A 30 -17.09 -11.22 10.83
CA LEU A 30 -16.89 -12.22 9.79
C LEU A 30 -16.44 -11.58 8.46
N THR A 31 -17.09 -10.50 8.05
CA THR A 31 -16.70 -9.74 6.84
C THR A 31 -15.27 -9.23 6.97
N GLY A 32 -14.90 -8.68 8.12
CA GLY A 32 -13.55 -8.21 8.39
C GLY A 32 -12.49 -9.31 8.25
N VAL A 33 -12.75 -10.48 8.84
CA VAL A 33 -11.85 -11.63 8.74
C VAL A 33 -11.72 -12.11 7.28
N ILE A 34 -12.84 -12.23 6.56
CA ILE A 34 -12.83 -12.66 5.15
C ILE A 34 -12.02 -11.67 4.30
N VAL A 35 -12.25 -10.38 4.45
CA VAL A 35 -11.51 -9.33 3.71
C VAL A 35 -10.02 -9.37 4.03
N ALA A 36 -9.66 -9.47 5.31
CA ALA A 36 -8.26 -9.56 5.74
C ALA A 36 -7.56 -10.78 5.12
N LEU A 37 -8.22 -11.95 5.14
CA LEU A 37 -7.66 -13.17 4.56
C LEU A 37 -7.52 -13.07 3.03
N LEU A 38 -8.53 -12.53 2.33
CA LEU A 38 -8.47 -12.36 0.87
C LEU A 38 -7.33 -11.40 0.47
N PHE A 39 -7.18 -10.28 1.17
CA PHE A 39 -6.09 -9.36 0.91
C PHE A 39 -4.72 -9.96 1.25
N ALA A 40 -4.60 -10.63 2.39
CA ALA A 40 -3.35 -11.28 2.80
C ALA A 40 -2.93 -12.41 1.84
N LEU A 41 -3.88 -13.23 1.38
CA LEU A 41 -3.63 -14.27 0.38
C LEU A 41 -3.25 -13.68 -0.98
N GLY A 42 -3.97 -12.66 -1.45
CA GLY A 42 -3.64 -11.97 -2.69
C GLY A 42 -2.24 -11.36 -2.64
N TYR A 43 -1.91 -10.64 -1.58
CA TYR A 43 -0.59 -10.06 -1.37
C TYR A 43 0.51 -11.13 -1.23
N GLY A 44 0.26 -12.20 -0.47
CA GLY A 44 1.23 -13.28 -0.28
C GLY A 44 1.56 -14.04 -1.57
N LEU A 45 0.57 -14.31 -2.40
CA LEU A 45 0.78 -14.95 -3.71
C LEU A 45 1.60 -14.08 -4.65
N ASP A 46 1.29 -12.79 -4.71
CA ASP A 46 2.02 -11.80 -5.49
C ASP A 46 3.50 -11.70 -5.07
N SER A 47 3.72 -11.56 -3.76
CA SER A 47 5.08 -11.52 -3.18
C SER A 47 5.88 -12.80 -3.47
N ALA A 48 5.23 -13.97 -3.41
CA ALA A 48 5.86 -15.25 -3.73
C ALA A 48 6.27 -15.33 -5.19
N ASP A 49 5.45 -14.81 -6.11
CA ASP A 49 5.75 -14.81 -7.55
C ASP A 49 6.94 -13.94 -7.90
N GLY A 50 7.03 -12.75 -7.30
CA GLY A 50 8.18 -11.87 -7.46
C GLY A 50 9.49 -12.50 -6.93
N GLN A 51 9.42 -13.29 -5.85
CA GLN A 51 10.58 -14.02 -5.33
C GLN A 51 11.00 -15.17 -6.24
N VAL A 52 10.07 -15.98 -6.72
CA VAL A 52 10.33 -17.07 -7.66
C VAL A 52 10.95 -16.54 -8.95
N ALA A 53 10.44 -15.45 -9.52
CA ALA A 53 10.98 -14.83 -10.72
C ALA A 53 12.46 -14.43 -10.56
N ARG A 54 12.81 -13.87 -9.40
CA ARG A 54 14.19 -13.48 -9.09
C ARG A 54 15.13 -14.67 -8.94
N VAL A 55 14.68 -15.73 -8.25
CA VAL A 55 15.51 -16.91 -8.00
C VAL A 55 15.72 -17.73 -9.29
N THR A 56 14.70 -17.82 -10.15
CA THR A 56 14.75 -18.58 -11.39
C THR A 56 15.34 -17.81 -12.58
N GLY A 57 15.63 -16.50 -12.41
CA GLY A 57 16.10 -15.65 -13.51
C GLY A 57 15.07 -15.45 -14.64
N ALA A 58 13.80 -15.75 -14.36
CA ALA A 58 12.71 -15.67 -15.34
C ALA A 58 12.05 -14.28 -15.44
N SER A 59 12.66 -13.25 -14.83
CA SER A 59 12.16 -11.87 -14.91
C SER A 59 12.27 -11.33 -16.34
N SER A 60 11.23 -10.61 -16.77
CA SER A 60 11.23 -9.92 -18.06
C SER A 60 10.83 -8.45 -17.86
N PRO A 61 11.31 -7.52 -18.72
CA PRO A 61 10.93 -6.11 -18.63
C PRO A 61 9.40 -5.88 -18.69
N ALA A 62 8.69 -6.69 -19.48
CA ALA A 62 7.24 -6.62 -19.58
C ALA A 62 6.56 -7.11 -18.30
N GLY A 63 7.10 -8.14 -17.64
CA GLY A 63 6.63 -8.64 -16.35
C GLY A 63 6.85 -7.60 -15.25
N GLU A 64 8.03 -7.01 -15.17
CA GLU A 64 8.36 -5.94 -14.20
C GLU A 64 7.44 -4.71 -14.39
N TRP A 65 7.18 -4.32 -15.65
CA TRP A 65 6.26 -3.23 -15.94
C TRP A 65 4.82 -3.54 -15.50
N LEU A 66 4.34 -4.76 -15.79
CA LEU A 66 2.98 -5.18 -15.43
C LEU A 66 2.81 -5.22 -13.90
N ASP A 67 3.77 -5.75 -13.18
CA ASP A 67 3.83 -5.79 -11.72
C ASP A 67 3.69 -4.39 -11.12
N HIS A 68 4.50 -3.44 -11.58
CA HIS A 68 4.41 -2.06 -11.13
C HIS A 68 3.07 -1.39 -11.46
N VAL A 69 2.46 -1.68 -12.61
CA VAL A 69 1.15 -1.14 -12.98
C VAL A 69 0.07 -1.70 -12.06
N VAL A 70 0.06 -3.01 -11.81
CA VAL A 70 -0.92 -3.66 -10.93
C VAL A 70 -0.78 -3.15 -9.50
N ASP A 71 0.43 -3.04 -8.98
CA ASP A 71 0.71 -2.54 -7.63
C ASP A 71 0.28 -1.08 -7.46
N SER A 72 0.51 -0.24 -8.48
CA SER A 72 0.08 1.16 -8.47
C SER A 72 -1.43 1.33 -8.32
N MET A 73 -2.21 0.36 -8.75
CA MET A 73 -3.67 0.35 -8.66
C MET A 73 -4.18 -0.34 -7.40
N ARG A 74 -3.52 -1.41 -6.95
CA ARG A 74 -4.00 -2.27 -5.87
C ARG A 74 -4.22 -1.51 -4.57
N VAL A 75 -3.20 -0.87 -4.03
CA VAL A 75 -3.26 -0.20 -2.72
C VAL A 75 -4.24 0.99 -2.72
N PRO A 76 -4.20 1.92 -3.69
CA PRO A 76 -5.21 2.97 -3.80
C PRO A 76 -6.65 2.44 -3.88
N THR A 77 -6.88 1.35 -4.62
CA THR A 77 -8.20 0.73 -4.74
C THR A 77 -8.74 0.23 -3.41
N VAL A 78 -7.89 -0.33 -2.55
CA VAL A 78 -8.29 -0.76 -1.21
C VAL A 78 -8.76 0.43 -0.36
N HIS A 79 -8.06 1.56 -0.41
CA HIS A 79 -8.48 2.78 0.31
C HIS A 79 -9.76 3.39 -0.25
N LEU A 80 -9.94 3.38 -1.57
CA LEU A 80 -11.20 3.82 -2.20
C LEU A 80 -12.36 2.90 -1.85
N ALA A 81 -12.14 1.58 -1.79
CA ALA A 81 -13.16 0.64 -1.33
C ALA A 81 -13.54 0.88 0.14
N THR A 82 -12.56 1.21 1.00
CA THR A 82 -12.82 1.62 2.39
C THR A 82 -13.67 2.88 2.45
N LEU A 83 -13.39 3.88 1.61
CA LEU A 83 -14.20 5.09 1.49
C LEU A 83 -15.65 4.75 1.15
N VAL A 84 -15.86 3.91 0.14
CA VAL A 84 -17.21 3.49 -0.25
C VAL A 84 -17.91 2.74 0.88
N GLY A 85 -17.19 1.86 1.58
CA GLY A 85 -17.72 1.16 2.74
C GLY A 85 -18.14 2.11 3.87
N PHE A 86 -17.36 3.15 4.16
CA PHE A 86 -17.73 4.18 5.15
C PHE A 86 -18.96 4.99 4.73
N ILE A 87 -19.09 5.33 3.43
CA ILE A 87 -20.24 6.06 2.92
C ILE A 87 -21.50 5.18 2.90
N ARG A 88 -21.35 3.88 2.60
CA ARG A 88 -22.46 2.94 2.47
C ARG A 88 -23.01 2.49 3.82
N PHE A 89 -22.17 2.41 4.84
CA PHE A 89 -22.49 1.85 6.16
C PHE A 89 -22.06 2.80 7.30
N PRO A 90 -22.42 4.10 7.27
CA PRO A 90 -21.90 5.08 8.21
C PRO A 90 -22.29 4.77 9.67
N GLU A 91 -23.43 4.11 9.89
CA GLU A 91 -23.92 3.71 11.21
C GLU A 91 -23.00 2.77 11.97
N TYR A 92 -22.16 2.00 11.27
CA TYR A 92 -21.19 1.09 11.90
C TYR A 92 -19.93 1.81 12.38
N PHE A 93 -19.57 2.92 11.76
CA PHE A 93 -18.30 3.64 11.99
C PHE A 93 -18.45 4.93 12.78
N SER A 94 -19.68 5.32 13.12
CA SER A 94 -19.98 6.48 13.94
C SER A 94 -20.26 6.07 15.39
N ALA A 95 -19.73 6.81 16.36
CA ALA A 95 -20.01 6.59 17.77
C ALA A 95 -21.44 7.02 18.16
N SER A 96 -22.11 7.79 17.31
CA SER A 96 -23.49 8.22 17.46
C SER A 96 -24.34 7.64 16.35
N HIS A 97 -25.45 6.99 16.68
CA HIS A 97 -26.42 6.47 15.71
C HIS A 97 -27.17 7.58 14.95
N THR A 98 -26.86 8.84 15.22
CA THR A 98 -27.42 9.99 14.54
C THR A 98 -26.40 10.53 13.53
N THR A 99 -26.76 10.51 12.26
CA THR A 99 -25.96 11.08 11.16
C THR A 99 -25.90 12.61 11.20
N ASP A 100 -26.74 13.23 12.04
CA ASP A 100 -26.88 14.67 12.13
C ASP A 100 -25.88 15.24 13.15
N GLY A 101 -24.75 15.72 12.66
CA GLY A 101 -23.86 16.58 13.43
C GLY A 101 -22.75 15.91 14.22
N PHE A 102 -22.25 14.73 13.81
CA PHE A 102 -21.01 14.20 14.40
C PHE A 102 -19.84 15.14 14.07
N PRO A 103 -19.23 15.80 15.09
CA PRO A 103 -18.05 16.64 14.86
C PRO A 103 -16.87 15.76 14.49
N GLY A 104 -16.79 15.28 13.28
CA GLY A 104 -15.78 14.35 12.80
C GLY A 104 -16.27 13.41 11.69
N GLY A 105 -17.54 13.49 11.30
CA GLY A 105 -18.07 12.66 10.19
C GLY A 105 -17.31 12.86 8.88
N TRP A 106 -16.71 14.03 8.67
CA TRP A 106 -15.84 14.32 7.56
C TRP A 106 -14.56 13.43 7.54
N ILE A 107 -14.11 12.92 8.69
CA ILE A 107 -12.95 12.02 8.79
C ILE A 107 -13.19 10.73 8.03
N LEU A 108 -14.42 10.21 8.03
CA LEU A 108 -14.75 8.94 7.37
C LEU A 108 -14.52 8.99 5.84
N TRP A 109 -14.68 10.15 5.22
CA TRP A 109 -14.40 10.30 3.80
C TRP A 109 -13.03 10.94 3.52
N ALA A 110 -12.58 11.89 4.33
CA ALA A 110 -11.31 12.58 4.13
C ALA A 110 -10.09 11.66 4.36
N LEU A 111 -10.15 10.79 5.38
CA LEU A 111 -9.06 9.90 5.75
C LEU A 111 -8.72 8.87 4.66
N PRO A 112 -9.66 8.08 4.09
CA PRO A 112 -9.32 7.17 3.00
C PRO A 112 -8.93 7.90 1.72
N MET A 113 -9.50 9.07 1.43
CA MET A 113 -9.07 9.90 0.29
C MET A 113 -7.61 10.35 0.46
N ALA A 114 -7.25 10.88 1.62
CA ALA A 114 -5.89 11.29 1.92
C ALA A 114 -4.91 10.11 1.84
N PHE A 115 -5.32 8.93 2.34
CA PHE A 115 -4.50 7.73 2.27
C PHE A 115 -4.30 7.24 0.82
N THR A 116 -5.34 7.32 -0.02
CA THR A 116 -5.26 7.02 -1.46
C THR A 116 -4.20 7.90 -2.13
N VAL A 117 -4.26 9.22 -1.91
CA VAL A 117 -3.30 10.17 -2.49
C VAL A 117 -1.88 9.91 -1.97
N LEU A 118 -1.75 9.66 -0.66
CA LEU A 118 -0.47 9.39 -0.03
C LEU A 118 0.21 8.14 -0.62
N THR A 119 -0.52 7.04 -0.75
CA THR A 119 0.02 5.77 -1.25
C THR A 119 0.34 5.83 -2.74
N ALA A 120 -0.52 6.45 -3.56
CA ALA A 120 -0.26 6.65 -4.98
C ALA A 120 0.99 7.54 -5.21
N GLY A 121 1.09 8.65 -4.47
CA GLY A 121 2.25 9.54 -4.53
C GLY A 121 3.53 8.88 -4.04
N HIS A 122 3.44 8.07 -2.98
CA HIS A 122 4.58 7.30 -2.47
C HIS A 122 5.09 6.30 -3.50
N PHE A 123 4.20 5.52 -4.12
CA PHE A 123 4.54 4.56 -5.15
C PHE A 123 5.27 5.22 -6.32
N MET A 124 4.71 6.30 -6.88
CA MET A 124 5.33 7.06 -7.95
C MET A 124 6.70 7.61 -7.55
N SER A 125 6.81 8.15 -6.32
CA SER A 125 8.08 8.64 -5.77
C SER A 125 9.14 7.54 -5.66
N GLN A 126 8.76 6.29 -5.38
CA GLN A 126 9.68 5.15 -5.32
C GLN A 126 10.20 4.80 -6.71
N VAL A 127 9.30 4.54 -7.65
CA VAL A 127 9.63 4.11 -9.02
C VAL A 127 10.48 5.19 -9.71
N LEU A 128 10.06 6.44 -9.64
CA LEU A 128 10.79 7.54 -10.30
C LEU A 128 12.19 7.76 -9.69
N ALA A 129 12.31 7.72 -8.36
CA ALA A 129 13.60 7.87 -7.70
C ALA A 129 14.56 6.74 -8.08
N GLU A 130 14.07 5.51 -8.22
CA GLU A 130 14.89 4.38 -8.65
C GLU A 130 15.37 4.54 -10.09
N GLN A 131 14.49 4.92 -11.03
CA GLN A 131 14.86 5.18 -12.41
C GLN A 131 15.90 6.29 -12.56
N LEU A 132 15.70 7.41 -11.83
CA LEU A 132 16.65 8.54 -11.86
C LEU A 132 18.01 8.17 -11.27
N ARG A 133 18.06 7.28 -10.26
CA ARG A 133 19.33 6.78 -9.72
C ARG A 133 20.03 5.83 -10.69
N LYS A 134 19.30 4.91 -11.32
CA LYS A 134 19.86 4.01 -12.35
C LYS A 134 20.51 4.84 -13.46
N ASN A 135 19.87 5.88 -13.93
CA ASN A 135 20.40 6.76 -14.97
C ASN A 135 21.67 7.55 -14.52
N ARG A 136 21.77 7.88 -13.22
CA ARG A 136 22.95 8.58 -12.67
C ARG A 136 24.10 7.63 -12.28
N LYS A 137 23.96 6.31 -12.42
CA LYS A 137 24.91 5.29 -11.91
C LYS A 137 25.25 5.49 -10.43
N THR A 138 24.34 6.07 -9.66
CA THR A 138 24.54 6.31 -8.23
C THR A 138 24.29 5.01 -7.46
N ALA A 139 25.21 4.65 -6.56
CA ALA A 139 25.07 3.45 -5.76
C ALA A 139 23.74 3.43 -4.97
N ALA A 140 23.10 2.25 -4.90
CA ALA A 140 21.93 2.07 -4.06
C ALA A 140 22.30 2.36 -2.58
N PRO A 141 21.42 3.02 -1.81
CA PRO A 141 21.66 3.20 -0.40
C PRO A 141 21.80 1.82 0.27
N SER A 142 22.80 1.69 1.14
CA SER A 142 23.03 0.45 1.89
C SER A 142 21.74 -0.03 2.55
N THR A 143 21.41 -1.29 2.38
CA THR A 143 20.28 -1.94 3.04
C THR A 143 20.45 -1.77 4.55
N GLY A 144 19.53 -1.05 5.18
CA GLY A 144 19.55 -0.83 6.62
C GLY A 144 19.33 -2.17 7.36
N GLY A 145 19.94 -2.33 8.53
CA GLY A 145 19.83 -3.52 9.36
C GLY A 145 18.39 -3.84 9.82
N ASN A 146 18.21 -4.99 10.48
CA ASN A 146 16.93 -5.56 10.91
C ASN A 146 15.98 -4.57 11.62
N LEU A 147 16.53 -3.63 12.41
CA LEU A 147 15.73 -2.60 13.09
C LEU A 147 15.01 -1.67 12.11
N ARG A 148 15.65 -1.31 10.99
CA ARG A 148 15.04 -0.45 9.96
C ARG A 148 13.95 -1.18 9.19
N SER A 149 14.09 -2.48 9.01
CA SER A 149 13.05 -3.34 8.42
C SER A 149 11.82 -3.41 9.32
N PHE A 150 12.02 -3.51 10.64
CA PHE A 150 10.94 -3.52 11.63
C PHE A 150 10.19 -2.17 11.70
N ILE A 151 10.94 -1.06 11.66
CA ILE A 151 10.35 0.30 11.66
C ILE A 151 9.49 0.53 10.40
N ASN A 152 9.84 -0.09 9.28
CA ASN A 152 9.08 0.07 8.03
C ASN A 152 7.91 -0.93 7.88
N LEU A 153 7.67 -1.79 8.87
CA LEU A 153 6.61 -2.81 8.81
C LEU A 153 5.21 -2.20 8.60
N HIS A 154 4.95 -1.00 9.16
CA HIS A 154 3.66 -0.30 8.98
C HIS A 154 3.44 0.18 7.53
N MET A 155 4.49 0.26 6.72
CA MET A 155 4.41 0.59 5.30
C MET A 155 4.21 -0.65 4.42
N ASP A 156 4.31 -1.83 5.00
CA ASP A 156 4.08 -3.06 4.27
C ASP A 156 2.59 -3.24 3.96
N ALA A 157 2.28 -3.59 2.72
CA ALA A 157 0.92 -3.89 2.31
C ALA A 157 0.31 -5.05 3.13
N GLY A 158 1.14 -5.96 3.65
CA GLY A 158 0.71 -7.01 4.58
C GLY A 158 0.09 -6.44 5.86
N THR A 159 0.66 -5.39 6.45
CA THR A 159 0.08 -4.74 7.64
C THR A 159 -1.29 -4.14 7.33
N LEU A 160 -1.44 -3.49 6.17
CA LEU A 160 -2.73 -2.99 5.71
C LEU A 160 -3.77 -4.13 5.59
N CYS A 161 -3.39 -5.30 5.08
CA CYS A 161 -4.31 -6.43 4.97
C CYS A 161 -4.86 -6.86 6.34
N TRP A 162 -4.00 -6.93 7.35
CA TRP A 162 -4.39 -7.43 8.67
C TRP A 162 -5.25 -6.47 9.48
N ILE A 163 -5.19 -5.15 9.26
CA ILE A 163 -6.07 -4.21 9.98
C ILE A 163 -7.55 -4.41 9.67
N TYR A 164 -7.89 -5.03 8.51
CA TYR A 164 -9.28 -5.32 8.15
C TYR A 164 -9.96 -6.34 9.07
N ILE A 165 -9.22 -7.07 9.90
CA ILE A 165 -9.80 -7.89 10.99
C ILE A 165 -10.67 -7.00 11.91
N PHE A 166 -10.28 -5.73 12.10
CA PHE A 166 -11.03 -4.78 12.91
C PHE A 166 -12.23 -4.15 12.20
N TRP A 167 -12.48 -4.47 10.92
CA TRP A 167 -13.54 -3.87 10.11
C TRP A 167 -14.91 -3.93 10.79
N GLY A 168 -15.26 -5.05 11.42
CA GLY A 168 -16.51 -5.24 12.13
C GLY A 168 -16.61 -4.55 13.51
N PHE A 169 -15.53 -3.91 13.96
CA PHE A 169 -15.50 -3.19 15.25
C PHE A 169 -15.73 -1.68 15.10
N GLY A 170 -16.13 -1.21 13.93
CA GLY A 170 -16.57 0.15 13.68
C GLY A 170 -15.54 1.22 14.05
N VAL A 171 -15.78 1.94 15.13
CA VAL A 171 -14.92 3.05 15.58
C VAL A 171 -13.47 2.60 15.85
N ILE A 172 -13.27 1.38 16.34
CA ILE A 172 -11.93 0.81 16.58
C ILE A 172 -11.18 0.70 15.26
N PHE A 173 -11.85 0.23 14.19
CA PHE A 173 -11.24 0.19 12.86
C PHE A 173 -10.83 1.59 12.39
N VAL A 174 -11.70 2.59 12.52
CA VAL A 174 -11.37 3.98 12.13
C VAL A 174 -10.15 4.48 12.88
N PHE A 175 -10.07 4.22 14.18
CA PHE A 175 -8.91 4.64 15.00
C PHE A 175 -7.61 3.94 14.55
N VAL A 176 -7.62 2.62 14.38
CA VAL A 176 -6.44 1.85 13.92
C VAL A 176 -6.02 2.29 12.52
N TYR A 177 -6.99 2.51 11.63
CA TYR A 177 -6.75 2.97 10.28
C TYR A 177 -6.16 4.39 10.25
N ALA A 178 -6.63 5.29 11.12
CA ALA A 178 -6.06 6.63 11.28
C ALA A 178 -4.63 6.61 11.82
N LEU A 179 -4.34 5.76 12.81
CA LEU A 179 -2.97 5.58 13.31
C LEU A 179 -2.04 5.06 12.21
N LEU A 180 -2.50 4.08 11.42
CA LEU A 180 -1.74 3.56 10.30
C LEU A 180 -1.48 4.67 9.26
N PHE A 181 -2.50 5.48 8.94
CA PHE A 181 -2.34 6.64 8.05
C PHE A 181 -1.28 7.61 8.55
N LEU A 182 -1.32 8.01 9.82
CA LEU A 182 -0.37 8.97 10.40
C LEU A 182 1.06 8.43 10.37
N ALA A 183 1.26 7.15 10.72
CA ALA A 183 2.56 6.50 10.66
C ALA A 183 3.11 6.46 9.22
N ASN A 184 2.25 6.09 8.25
CA ASN A 184 2.61 6.08 6.84
C ASN A 184 2.92 7.50 6.33
N ALA A 185 2.09 8.50 6.67
CA ALA A 185 2.29 9.88 6.24
C ALA A 185 3.64 10.43 6.73
N ALA A 186 3.97 10.22 8.01
CA ALA A 186 5.26 10.64 8.57
C ALA A 186 6.44 9.99 7.81
N THR A 187 6.36 8.67 7.58
CA THR A 187 7.43 7.94 6.90
C THR A 187 7.55 8.32 5.43
N VAL A 188 6.43 8.49 4.72
CA VAL A 188 6.41 8.93 3.32
C VAL A 188 7.02 10.31 3.17
N LEU A 189 6.62 11.28 3.99
CA LEU A 189 7.15 12.65 3.94
C LEU A 189 8.65 12.68 4.20
N LEU A 190 9.14 11.95 5.21
CA LEU A 190 10.56 11.81 5.49
C LEU A 190 11.31 11.13 4.33
N SER A 191 10.73 10.08 3.74
CA SER A 191 11.29 9.38 2.59
C SER A 191 11.39 10.29 1.36
N MET A 192 10.33 11.04 1.05
CA MET A 192 10.31 11.98 -0.06
C MET A 192 11.36 13.09 0.12
N ARG A 193 11.45 13.66 1.32
CA ARG A 193 12.49 14.64 1.64
C ARG A 193 13.90 14.09 1.42
N ARG A 194 14.18 12.87 1.91
CA ARG A 194 15.50 12.22 1.72
C ARG A 194 15.82 12.00 0.24
N LYS A 195 14.85 11.51 -0.54
CA LYS A 195 15.01 11.31 -1.99
C LYS A 195 15.28 12.61 -2.70
N TYR A 196 14.52 13.67 -2.36
CA TYR A 196 14.73 15.01 -2.94
C TYR A 196 16.15 15.51 -2.68
N VAL A 197 16.62 15.49 -1.44
CA VAL A 197 17.99 15.92 -1.08
C VAL A 197 19.04 15.10 -1.84
N THR A 198 18.88 13.77 -1.90
CA THR A 198 19.83 12.90 -2.62
C THR A 198 19.87 13.20 -4.12
N LEU A 199 18.70 13.48 -4.73
CA LEU A 199 18.63 13.79 -6.16
C LEU A 199 19.06 15.21 -6.48
N ALA A 200 18.93 16.16 -5.55
CA ALA A 200 19.36 17.55 -5.71
C ALA A 200 20.89 17.72 -5.56
N THR A 201 21.57 16.78 -4.88
CA THR A 201 23.03 16.83 -4.74
C THR A 201 23.69 16.53 -6.11
N PRO A 202 24.55 17.40 -6.64
CA PRO A 202 25.29 17.13 -7.86
C PRO A 202 26.10 15.84 -7.74
N ALA A 203 26.17 15.05 -8.82
CA ALA A 203 27.13 13.94 -8.87
C ALA A 203 28.54 14.53 -8.72
N SER A 204 29.30 14.08 -7.71
CA SER A 204 30.72 14.45 -7.60
C SER A 204 31.42 14.08 -8.91
N SER A 205 31.99 15.06 -9.59
CA SER A 205 32.84 14.83 -10.75
C SER A 205 33.92 13.82 -10.35
N PRO A 206 34.20 12.78 -11.15
CA PRO A 206 35.36 11.95 -10.89
C PRO A 206 36.57 12.90 -10.86
N SER A 207 37.25 12.95 -9.70
CA SER A 207 38.51 13.65 -9.57
C SER A 207 39.39 13.17 -10.71
N GLN A 208 39.83 14.12 -11.57
CA GLN A 208 40.91 13.93 -12.50
C GLN A 208 42.15 13.60 -11.66
N GLU A 209 42.37 12.31 -11.43
CA GLU A 209 43.70 11.83 -11.07
C GLU A 209 44.52 11.83 -12.37
N ALA A 210 45.26 12.90 -12.51
CA ALA A 210 46.34 13.04 -13.46
C ALA A 210 47.63 12.45 -12.89
#